data_d8e48986ee94f3083c3cfc35baa8bf19
#
_entry.id   d8e48986ee94f3083c3cfc35baa8bf19
#
_cell.length_a   1.000
_cell.length_b   1.000
_cell.length_c   1.000
_cell.angle_alpha   90.00
_cell.angle_beta   90.00
_cell.angle_gamma   90.00
#
_symmetry.space_group_name_H-M   'P 1'
#
loop_
_entity.id
_entity.type
_entity.pdbx_description
1 polymer ?
#
loop_
_entity_poly.entity_id
_entity_poly.type
_entity_poly.pdbx_seq_one_letter_code
_entity_poly.pdbx_strand_id
1 'polypeptide(L)'
;MVSQRDLIEQRPQPDAVSFGGWSIDLHPPAGVYSPKPGCQQWHAKGVFPIPYRSLYSRNITNLFLAGRITSATHIAFGSTRVMATCAHSGQAVGLAAALCARDGLSPRDLVAPARMAELQRRLIRAGQFIPEVALRDNADLAARATVTASSTYQLSELPAGPDRLPLTDAWAMLLPVPPGPMPAVTFTLDVATATELIAELRVSSKLNNHTPDVTLATLRVALTAGAAQAVTFKFPTSIDAPRYAFVCLAANPAITAHLSDQRLTGVLSVTQKFNRAVAKSPRQEPPPGTGIESFEFWIPQRRPGGKNFALRVEPPLALFAPENLRNGYSRPTNQPNVWLAALADTAPTLTLAWPEPVEISRLEFDLDADFDHPLETVLMLNPETVAPFCVPALRVLDDTGRVIAEFRDQHLSQAARTLAAPVRTRRLTVELTSPAGGAPAALFRVSAY
;
A
#
# COMPACT_ATOMS: atom_id res chain seq x y z
N MET A 1 -2.48 24.63 -8.42
CA MET A 1 -2.24 23.91 -9.68
C MET A 1 -1.21 22.83 -9.42
N VAL A 2 -1.46 21.63 -9.86
CA VAL A 2 -0.53 20.48 -9.77
C VAL A 2 0.52 20.59 -10.87
N SER A 3 1.80 20.39 -10.54
CA SER A 3 2.92 20.44 -11.47
C SER A 3 3.62 19.08 -11.60
N GLN A 4 4.44 18.91 -12.64
CA GLN A 4 5.24 17.70 -12.83
C GLN A 4 6.17 17.40 -11.64
N ARG A 5 6.67 18.43 -10.96
CA ARG A 5 7.49 18.25 -9.76
C ARG A 5 6.70 17.67 -8.60
N ASP A 6 5.43 18.07 -8.44
CA ASP A 6 4.58 17.50 -7.40
C ASP A 6 4.40 15.99 -7.58
N LEU A 7 4.34 15.54 -8.85
CA LEU A 7 4.22 14.12 -9.19
C LEU A 7 5.51 13.34 -8.91
N ILE A 8 6.63 13.79 -9.48
CA ILE A 8 7.90 13.05 -9.44
C ILE A 8 8.56 13.13 -8.07
N GLU A 9 8.52 14.30 -7.44
CA GLU A 9 9.08 14.50 -6.11
C GLU A 9 8.11 14.06 -5.00
N GLN A 10 6.89 13.62 -5.36
CA GLN A 10 5.84 13.22 -4.41
C GLN A 10 5.73 14.24 -3.26
N ARG A 11 5.54 15.52 -3.63
CA ARG A 11 5.54 16.61 -2.65
C ARG A 11 4.38 16.49 -1.69
N PRO A 12 4.62 16.58 -0.37
CA PRO A 12 3.55 16.59 0.62
C PRO A 12 2.56 17.73 0.34
N GLN A 13 1.28 17.44 0.49
CA GLN A 13 0.20 18.40 0.28
C GLN A 13 -0.71 18.37 1.53
N PRO A 14 -0.69 19.42 2.38
CA PRO A 14 -1.50 19.43 3.62
C PRO A 14 -3.00 19.38 3.36
N ASP A 15 -3.43 19.82 2.17
CA ASP A 15 -4.80 19.75 1.68
C ASP A 15 -5.01 18.58 0.69
N ALA A 16 -4.24 17.48 0.81
CA ALA A 16 -4.45 16.29 0.01
C ALA A 16 -5.85 15.68 0.26
N VAL A 17 -6.55 15.33 -0.82
CA VAL A 17 -7.88 14.69 -0.74
C VAL A 17 -8.00 13.46 -1.64
N SER A 18 -6.98 13.19 -2.43
CA SER A 18 -6.94 12.12 -3.41
C SER A 18 -5.50 11.84 -3.81
N PHE A 19 -5.28 10.86 -4.66
CA PHE A 19 -3.96 10.54 -5.19
C PHE A 19 -4.00 10.19 -6.68
N GLY A 20 -2.82 10.27 -7.31
CA GLY A 20 -2.53 9.70 -8.61
C GLY A 20 -1.28 8.83 -8.53
N GLY A 21 -1.10 7.96 -9.51
CA GLY A 21 0.04 7.03 -9.59
C GLY A 21 0.39 6.64 -11.03
N TRP A 22 -0.32 7.19 -12.01
CA TRP A 22 -0.05 6.93 -13.41
C TRP A 22 1.21 7.63 -13.88
N SER A 23 1.86 7.08 -14.92
CA SER A 23 2.97 7.72 -15.62
C SER A 23 2.60 9.10 -16.14
N ILE A 24 3.57 9.99 -16.28
CA ILE A 24 3.43 11.18 -17.12
C ILE A 24 3.40 10.69 -18.56
N ASP A 25 2.23 10.71 -19.17
CA ASP A 25 1.94 10.17 -20.49
C ASP A 25 1.57 11.32 -21.44
N LEU A 26 2.54 11.72 -22.28
CA LEU A 26 2.39 12.82 -23.21
C LEU A 26 2.16 12.32 -24.63
N HIS A 27 1.09 12.79 -25.24
CA HIS A 27 0.77 12.56 -26.64
C HIS A 27 1.14 13.76 -27.48
N PRO A 28 1.69 13.57 -28.70
CA PRO A 28 2.06 14.70 -29.55
C PRO A 28 0.80 15.47 -30.01
N PRO A 29 0.83 16.83 -30.00
CA PRO A 29 -0.34 17.63 -30.39
C PRO A 29 -0.82 17.36 -31.83
N ALA A 30 0.09 16.99 -32.72
CA ALA A 30 -0.24 16.66 -34.11
C ALA A 30 -0.88 15.27 -34.28
N GLY A 31 -1.04 14.49 -33.18
CA GLY A 31 -1.67 13.18 -33.22
C GLY A 31 -0.99 12.24 -34.23
N VAL A 32 -1.79 11.62 -35.12
CA VAL A 32 -1.31 10.67 -36.15
C VAL A 32 -0.37 11.27 -37.17
N TYR A 33 -0.34 12.59 -37.31
CA TYR A 33 0.55 13.28 -38.23
C TYR A 33 1.91 13.63 -37.61
N SER A 34 2.13 13.28 -36.35
CA SER A 34 3.40 13.53 -35.68
C SER A 34 4.48 12.57 -36.17
N PRO A 35 5.71 13.06 -36.46
CA PRO A 35 6.86 12.20 -36.70
C PRO A 35 7.40 11.57 -35.40
N LYS A 36 6.90 11.98 -34.21
CA LYS A 36 7.27 11.45 -32.91
C LYS A 36 6.45 10.21 -32.59
N PRO A 37 6.92 9.34 -31.69
CA PRO A 37 6.10 8.24 -31.14
C PRO A 37 4.74 8.72 -30.65
N GLY A 38 3.71 7.88 -30.76
CA GLY A 38 2.34 8.21 -30.38
C GLY A 38 2.15 8.57 -28.90
N CYS A 39 3.08 8.13 -28.04
CA CYS A 39 3.16 8.57 -26.65
C CYS A 39 4.62 8.59 -26.17
N GLN A 40 4.88 9.40 -25.16
CA GLN A 40 6.12 9.42 -24.41
C GLN A 40 5.76 9.30 -22.93
N GLN A 41 6.29 8.26 -22.25
CA GLN A 41 5.93 7.96 -20.87
C GLN A 41 7.17 8.04 -19.98
N TRP A 42 6.99 8.70 -18.83
CA TRP A 42 7.91 8.67 -17.70
C TRP A 42 7.13 8.20 -16.47
N HIS A 43 7.55 7.08 -15.93
CA HIS A 43 6.86 6.50 -14.77
C HIS A 43 6.97 7.39 -13.54
N ALA A 44 5.92 7.42 -12.73
CA ALA A 44 6.01 7.98 -11.38
C ALA A 44 6.76 6.99 -10.48
N LYS A 45 7.57 7.49 -9.55
CA LYS A 45 8.27 6.65 -8.56
C LYS A 45 7.31 5.96 -7.58
N GLY A 46 6.10 6.44 -7.46
CA GLY A 46 5.06 5.94 -6.58
C GLY A 46 3.82 6.80 -6.69
N VAL A 47 2.93 6.71 -5.70
CA VAL A 47 1.73 7.56 -5.63
C VAL A 47 2.10 8.97 -5.20
N PHE A 48 1.35 9.95 -5.70
CA PHE A 48 1.48 11.35 -5.33
C PHE A 48 0.14 11.93 -4.91
N PRO A 49 0.10 12.83 -3.91
CA PRO A 49 -1.15 13.43 -3.43
C PRO A 49 -1.71 14.47 -4.41
N ILE A 50 -3.04 14.49 -4.54
CA ILE A 50 -3.78 15.54 -5.27
C ILE A 50 -4.33 16.53 -4.25
N PRO A 51 -3.90 17.81 -4.30
CA PRO A 51 -4.36 18.82 -3.34
C PRO A 51 -5.77 19.29 -3.66
N TYR A 52 -6.57 19.52 -2.63
CA TYR A 52 -7.94 20.04 -2.74
C TYR A 52 -8.01 21.39 -3.49
N ARG A 53 -7.01 22.27 -3.27
CA ARG A 53 -6.95 23.58 -3.97
C ARG A 53 -6.82 23.50 -5.50
N SER A 54 -6.56 22.31 -6.06
CA SER A 54 -6.59 22.09 -7.51
C SER A 54 -7.96 21.68 -8.05
N LEU A 55 -8.96 21.52 -7.17
CA LEU A 55 -10.27 20.99 -7.47
C LEU A 55 -11.41 22.02 -7.37
N TYR A 56 -11.08 23.29 -7.27
CA TYR A 56 -12.07 24.38 -7.32
C TYR A 56 -11.53 25.60 -8.06
N SER A 57 -12.44 26.45 -8.55
CA SER A 57 -12.12 27.64 -9.32
C SER A 57 -11.50 28.73 -8.43
N ARG A 58 -10.49 29.43 -8.97
CA ARG A 58 -9.87 30.55 -8.31
C ARG A 58 -10.76 31.82 -8.30
N ASN A 59 -11.53 32.01 -9.36
CA ASN A 59 -12.26 33.25 -9.65
C ASN A 59 -13.77 33.10 -9.67
N ILE A 60 -14.31 31.88 -9.72
CA ILE A 60 -15.73 31.59 -9.59
C ILE A 60 -15.96 30.97 -8.22
N THR A 61 -16.70 31.66 -7.37
CA THR A 61 -16.76 31.37 -5.92
C THR A 61 -17.44 30.05 -5.56
N ASN A 62 -18.34 29.55 -6.40
CA ASN A 62 -19.15 28.35 -6.17
C ASN A 62 -18.92 27.24 -7.19
N LEU A 63 -17.76 27.23 -7.87
CA LEU A 63 -17.45 26.25 -8.90
C LEU A 63 -16.36 25.26 -8.46
N PHE A 64 -16.71 23.99 -8.43
CA PHE A 64 -15.77 22.89 -8.32
C PHE A 64 -15.28 22.40 -9.69
N LEU A 65 -14.10 21.78 -9.69
CA LEU A 65 -13.44 21.23 -10.87
C LEU A 65 -13.23 19.72 -10.64
N ALA A 66 -13.97 18.88 -11.35
CA ALA A 66 -13.87 17.44 -11.23
C ALA A 66 -13.38 16.79 -12.53
N GLY A 67 -12.74 15.64 -12.43
CA GLY A 67 -12.24 14.88 -13.57
C GLY A 67 -11.09 15.59 -14.29
N ARG A 68 -11.14 15.64 -15.63
CA ARG A 68 -10.03 16.17 -16.45
C ARG A 68 -9.86 17.69 -16.44
N ILE A 69 -10.73 18.41 -15.75
CA ILE A 69 -10.61 19.88 -15.58
C ILE A 69 -9.90 20.28 -14.29
N THR A 70 -9.31 19.30 -13.56
CA THR A 70 -8.43 19.58 -12.43
C THR A 70 -7.32 20.55 -12.83
N SER A 71 -7.03 21.53 -11.96
CA SER A 71 -5.98 22.52 -12.22
C SER A 71 -4.59 21.90 -12.18
N ALA A 72 -4.01 21.63 -13.34
CA ALA A 72 -2.70 21.01 -13.51
C ALA A 72 -1.93 21.66 -14.67
N THR A 73 -0.58 21.57 -14.63
CA THR A 73 0.24 21.90 -15.79
C THR A 73 0.01 20.87 -16.91
N HIS A 74 0.33 21.22 -18.16
CA HIS A 74 0.19 20.30 -19.29
C HIS A 74 0.91 18.96 -19.07
N ILE A 75 2.11 18.98 -18.50
CA ILE A 75 2.90 17.78 -18.21
C ILE A 75 2.25 16.96 -17.10
N ALA A 76 1.86 17.59 -15.99
CA ALA A 76 1.18 16.90 -14.88
C ALA A 76 -0.17 16.32 -15.30
N PHE A 77 -0.87 17.00 -16.21
CA PHE A 77 -2.14 16.54 -16.76
C PHE A 77 -2.01 15.17 -17.46
N GLY A 78 -0.87 14.87 -18.09
CA GLY A 78 -0.59 13.55 -18.65
C GLY A 78 -0.78 12.39 -17.66
N SER A 79 -0.57 12.64 -16.37
CA SER A 79 -0.79 11.66 -15.31
C SER A 79 -2.15 11.81 -14.61
N THR A 80 -2.59 13.04 -14.34
CA THR A 80 -3.80 13.28 -13.54
C THR A 80 -5.12 13.04 -14.30
N ARG A 81 -5.09 12.93 -15.62
CA ARG A 81 -6.26 12.77 -16.50
C ARG A 81 -6.83 11.36 -16.60
N VAL A 82 -6.15 10.34 -16.04
CA VAL A 82 -6.61 8.95 -16.14
C VAL A 82 -7.86 8.72 -15.29
N MET A 83 -8.71 7.79 -15.75
CA MET A 83 -10.06 7.60 -15.20
C MET A 83 -10.08 7.33 -13.69
N ALA A 84 -9.19 6.47 -13.19
CA ALA A 84 -9.16 6.14 -11.76
C ALA A 84 -8.81 7.37 -10.90
N THR A 85 -7.79 8.16 -11.29
CA THR A 85 -7.43 9.41 -10.59
C THR A 85 -8.57 10.43 -10.65
N CYS A 86 -9.24 10.55 -11.82
CA CYS A 86 -10.38 11.45 -11.97
C CYS A 86 -11.58 11.02 -11.11
N ALA A 87 -11.89 9.72 -11.04
CA ALA A 87 -12.97 9.19 -10.22
C ALA A 87 -12.70 9.40 -8.73
N HIS A 88 -11.48 9.12 -8.28
CA HIS A 88 -11.05 9.29 -6.90
C HIS A 88 -11.11 10.77 -6.47
N SER A 89 -10.66 11.69 -7.33
CA SER A 89 -10.79 13.13 -7.09
C SER A 89 -12.24 13.61 -7.18
N GLY A 90 -13.07 12.97 -8.03
CA GLY A 90 -14.50 13.24 -8.15
C GLY A 90 -15.27 12.93 -6.86
N GLN A 91 -14.94 11.84 -6.17
CA GLN A 91 -15.51 11.52 -4.84
C GLN A 91 -15.18 12.64 -3.83
N ALA A 92 -13.93 13.13 -3.83
CA ALA A 92 -13.54 14.23 -2.96
C ALA A 92 -14.33 15.50 -3.25
N VAL A 93 -14.51 15.85 -4.53
CA VAL A 93 -15.32 17.01 -4.96
C VAL A 93 -16.78 16.84 -4.54
N GLY A 94 -17.37 15.67 -4.74
CA GLY A 94 -18.77 15.39 -4.36
C GLY A 94 -19.01 15.57 -2.86
N LEU A 95 -18.13 15.02 -2.02
CA LEU A 95 -18.21 15.18 -0.57
C LEU A 95 -17.98 16.63 -0.14
N ALA A 96 -16.99 17.31 -0.73
CA ALA A 96 -16.73 18.73 -0.45
C ALA A 96 -17.93 19.60 -0.81
N ALA A 97 -18.57 19.37 -1.96
CA ALA A 97 -19.78 20.07 -2.38
C ALA A 97 -20.94 19.86 -1.39
N ALA A 98 -21.13 18.62 -0.92
CA ALA A 98 -22.16 18.30 0.08
C ALA A 98 -21.90 19.04 1.41
N LEU A 99 -20.64 19.11 1.87
CA LEU A 99 -20.28 19.85 3.07
C LEU A 99 -20.51 21.36 2.89
N CYS A 100 -20.14 21.92 1.74
CA CYS A 100 -20.40 23.33 1.43
C CYS A 100 -21.91 23.65 1.44
N ALA A 101 -22.73 22.81 0.79
CA ALA A 101 -24.18 22.99 0.74
C ALA A 101 -24.81 22.87 2.14
N ARG A 102 -24.37 21.91 2.96
CA ARG A 102 -24.87 21.72 4.32
C ARG A 102 -24.58 22.91 5.23
N ASP A 103 -23.37 23.46 5.13
CA ASP A 103 -22.84 24.43 6.09
C ASP A 103 -22.88 25.88 5.54
N GLY A 104 -23.43 26.12 4.35
CA GLY A 104 -23.49 27.45 3.72
C GLY A 104 -22.11 28.01 3.35
N LEU A 105 -21.17 27.15 2.95
CA LEU A 105 -19.77 27.51 2.68
C LEU A 105 -19.49 27.61 1.18
N SER A 106 -18.45 28.34 0.83
CA SER A 106 -17.83 28.28 -0.49
C SER A 106 -16.76 27.17 -0.54
N PRO A 107 -16.40 26.66 -1.73
CA PRO A 107 -15.30 25.71 -1.89
C PRO A 107 -14.00 26.14 -1.19
N ARG A 108 -13.68 27.42 -1.22
CA ARG A 108 -12.46 27.98 -0.61
C ARG A 108 -12.45 27.87 0.91
N ASP A 109 -13.59 27.92 1.56
CA ASP A 109 -13.68 27.88 3.03
C ASP A 109 -13.25 26.53 3.61
N LEU A 110 -13.31 25.45 2.81
CA LEU A 110 -12.86 24.13 3.23
C LEU A 110 -11.34 24.01 3.34
N VAL A 111 -10.56 24.98 2.87
CA VAL A 111 -9.08 25.00 3.03
C VAL A 111 -8.68 25.26 4.48
N ALA A 112 -9.56 25.82 5.30
CA ALA A 112 -9.29 26.02 6.73
C ALA A 112 -8.95 24.67 7.41
N PRO A 113 -7.88 24.60 8.24
CA PRO A 113 -7.34 23.32 8.73
C PRO A 113 -8.37 22.39 9.37
N ALA A 114 -9.26 22.91 10.22
CA ALA A 114 -10.29 22.11 10.89
C ALA A 114 -11.30 21.51 9.90
N ARG A 115 -11.69 22.25 8.86
CA ARG A 115 -12.61 21.79 7.83
C ARG A 115 -11.95 20.83 6.86
N MET A 116 -10.69 21.07 6.52
CA MET A 116 -9.90 20.13 5.73
C MET A 116 -9.74 18.78 6.46
N ALA A 117 -9.43 18.81 7.74
CA ALA A 117 -9.35 17.59 8.57
C ALA A 117 -10.70 16.85 8.62
N GLU A 118 -11.84 17.56 8.68
CA GLU A 118 -13.17 16.95 8.61
C GLU A 118 -13.40 16.31 7.23
N LEU A 119 -13.09 17.00 6.15
CA LEU A 119 -13.21 16.47 4.78
C LEU A 119 -12.37 15.20 4.61
N GLN A 120 -11.08 15.24 4.99
CA GLN A 120 -10.17 14.10 4.91
C GLN A 120 -10.67 12.91 5.74
N ARG A 121 -11.09 13.15 7.00
CA ARG A 121 -11.66 12.12 7.87
C ARG A 121 -12.87 11.44 7.24
N ARG A 122 -13.81 12.20 6.67
CA ARG A 122 -15.00 11.65 6.03
C ARG A 122 -14.66 10.86 4.76
N LEU A 123 -13.69 11.33 3.97
CA LEU A 123 -13.20 10.62 2.78
C LEU A 123 -12.59 9.27 3.16
N ILE A 124 -11.72 9.24 4.18
CA ILE A 124 -11.07 7.99 4.62
C ILE A 124 -12.12 7.01 5.18
N ARG A 125 -13.09 7.49 5.97
CA ARG A 125 -14.20 6.63 6.44
C ARG A 125 -15.08 6.10 5.32
N ALA A 126 -15.15 6.80 4.19
CA ALA A 126 -15.82 6.33 2.98
C ALA A 126 -14.93 5.42 2.09
N GLY A 127 -13.78 4.98 2.58
CA GLY A 127 -12.87 4.06 1.89
C GLY A 127 -11.83 4.73 1.00
N GLN A 128 -11.73 6.06 1.00
CA GLN A 128 -10.77 6.75 0.19
C GLN A 128 -9.38 6.72 0.82
N PHE A 129 -8.37 6.31 0.07
CA PHE A 129 -6.97 6.43 0.48
C PHE A 129 -6.44 7.83 0.16
N ILE A 130 -5.83 8.47 1.15
CA ILE A 130 -5.12 9.76 1.00
C ILE A 130 -3.69 9.51 1.48
N PRO A 131 -2.65 9.65 0.62
CA PRO A 131 -1.27 9.42 1.02
C PRO A 131 -0.89 10.24 2.26
N GLU A 132 -0.20 9.61 3.19
CA GLU A 132 0.33 10.21 4.43
C GLU A 132 -0.73 10.74 5.42
N VAL A 133 -2.03 10.56 5.12
CA VAL A 133 -3.11 11.00 6.01
C VAL A 133 -3.70 9.80 6.75
N ALA A 134 -3.48 9.74 8.06
CA ALA A 134 -4.10 8.76 8.93
C ALA A 134 -5.51 9.21 9.37
N LEU A 135 -6.43 8.27 9.48
CA LEU A 135 -7.72 8.53 10.11
C LEU A 135 -7.51 8.90 11.59
N ARG A 136 -7.98 10.06 11.97
CA ARG A 136 -8.03 10.53 13.35
C ARG A 136 -9.46 10.93 13.67
N ASP A 137 -10.12 10.16 14.54
CA ASP A 137 -11.50 10.42 14.93
C ASP A 137 -11.65 10.27 16.45
N ASN A 138 -11.86 11.38 17.14
CA ASN A 138 -12.02 11.40 18.60
C ASN A 138 -13.30 10.69 19.07
N ALA A 139 -14.26 10.47 18.15
CA ALA A 139 -15.49 9.73 18.44
C ALA A 139 -15.28 8.20 18.39
N ASP A 140 -14.14 7.74 17.84
CA ASP A 140 -13.84 6.32 17.77
C ASP A 140 -13.44 5.77 19.16
N LEU A 141 -14.34 4.98 19.73
CA LEU A 141 -14.14 4.34 21.03
C LEU A 141 -13.01 3.30 20.98
N ALA A 142 -12.76 2.65 19.85
CA ALA A 142 -11.69 1.68 19.69
C ALA A 142 -10.29 2.31 19.88
N ALA A 143 -10.13 3.61 19.60
CA ALA A 143 -8.88 4.33 19.82
C ALA A 143 -8.44 4.34 21.31
N ARG A 144 -9.39 4.16 22.24
CA ARG A 144 -9.16 4.15 23.70
C ARG A 144 -9.21 2.75 24.31
N ALA A 145 -9.50 1.72 23.50
CA ALA A 145 -9.56 0.33 23.99
C ALA A 145 -8.15 -0.25 24.18
N THR A 146 -8.00 -1.16 25.12
CA THR A 146 -6.91 -2.12 25.09
C THR A 146 -7.25 -3.18 24.05
N VAL A 147 -6.33 -3.41 23.11
CA VAL A 147 -6.54 -4.40 22.04
C VAL A 147 -5.61 -5.57 22.27
N THR A 148 -6.17 -6.78 22.24
CA THR A 148 -5.41 -8.03 22.28
C THR A 148 -5.92 -8.98 21.18
N ALA A 149 -5.11 -9.97 20.83
CA ALA A 149 -5.43 -10.96 19.81
C ALA A 149 -5.14 -12.37 20.31
N SER A 150 -5.83 -13.39 19.77
CA SER A 150 -5.53 -14.80 20.03
C SER A 150 -4.11 -15.17 19.60
N SER A 151 -3.64 -14.56 18.50
CA SER A 151 -2.30 -14.76 17.96
C SER A 151 -1.83 -13.56 17.17
N THR A 152 -0.53 -13.50 16.90
CA THR A 152 0.10 -12.49 16.03
C THR A 152 1.15 -13.15 15.16
N TYR A 153 1.11 -12.87 13.88
CA TYR A 153 2.08 -13.41 12.92
C TYR A 153 3.47 -12.82 13.15
N GLN A 154 4.47 -13.70 13.04
CA GLN A 154 5.88 -13.33 13.02
C GLN A 154 6.51 -13.87 11.73
N LEU A 155 7.06 -12.98 10.91
CA LEU A 155 7.73 -13.39 9.67
C LEU A 155 9.12 -13.94 9.97
N SER A 156 9.21 -15.26 10.05
CA SER A 156 10.49 -15.99 10.14
C SER A 156 10.84 -16.68 8.83
N GLU A 157 9.83 -17.12 8.07
CA GLU A 157 10.03 -17.91 6.85
C GLU A 157 8.85 -17.74 5.88
N LEU A 158 9.17 -17.75 4.59
CA LEU A 158 8.27 -18.03 3.47
C LEU A 158 8.78 -19.32 2.82
N PRO A 159 8.17 -20.48 3.07
CA PRO A 159 8.69 -21.76 2.64
C PRO A 159 8.70 -21.91 1.13
N ALA A 160 9.69 -22.65 0.59
CA ALA A 160 9.80 -22.88 -0.84
C ALA A 160 8.67 -23.79 -1.35
N GLY A 161 7.94 -23.30 -2.34
CA GLY A 161 6.97 -24.05 -3.13
C GLY A 161 7.62 -24.68 -4.39
N PRO A 162 6.79 -25.18 -5.32
CA PRO A 162 7.26 -25.85 -6.54
C PRO A 162 7.79 -24.86 -7.60
N ASP A 163 7.38 -23.60 -7.55
CA ASP A 163 7.66 -22.63 -8.60
C ASP A 163 9.03 -21.98 -8.48
N ARG A 164 9.53 -21.55 -9.62
CA ARG A 164 10.88 -21.00 -9.81
C ARG A 164 10.83 -19.74 -10.65
N LEU A 165 11.74 -18.83 -10.40
CA LEU A 165 11.90 -17.58 -11.14
C LEU A 165 13.36 -17.38 -11.55
N PRO A 166 13.71 -17.46 -12.84
CA PRO A 166 15.03 -17.07 -13.32
C PRO A 166 15.29 -15.57 -13.08
N LEU A 167 16.43 -15.20 -12.52
CA LEU A 167 16.81 -13.82 -12.26
C LEU A 167 17.32 -13.12 -13.52
N THR A 168 16.54 -13.14 -14.61
CA THR A 168 16.89 -12.43 -15.86
C THR A 168 16.79 -10.92 -15.74
N ASP A 169 16.04 -10.45 -14.78
CA ASP A 169 15.90 -9.04 -14.40
C ASP A 169 16.23 -8.89 -12.90
N ALA A 170 16.54 -7.69 -12.45
CA ALA A 170 16.71 -7.44 -11.02
C ALA A 170 15.36 -7.48 -10.29
N TRP A 171 15.37 -8.07 -9.09
CA TRP A 171 14.22 -8.20 -8.21
C TRP A 171 14.57 -7.75 -6.80
N ALA A 172 13.59 -7.24 -6.08
CA ALA A 172 13.74 -6.91 -4.68
C ALA A 172 12.56 -7.41 -3.85
N MET A 173 12.86 -8.00 -2.69
CA MET A 173 11.86 -8.28 -1.65
C MET A 173 11.70 -7.06 -0.77
N LEU A 174 10.44 -6.65 -0.60
CA LEU A 174 10.00 -5.61 0.32
C LEU A 174 9.73 -6.25 1.68
N LEU A 175 10.54 -5.91 2.67
CA LEU A 175 10.38 -6.42 4.04
C LEU A 175 10.13 -5.25 4.99
N PRO A 176 9.06 -5.31 5.80
CA PRO A 176 8.88 -4.33 6.87
C PRO A 176 9.91 -4.59 7.96
N VAL A 177 10.66 -3.57 8.34
CA VAL A 177 11.72 -3.70 9.35
C VAL A 177 11.55 -2.68 10.47
N PRO A 178 11.78 -3.07 11.74
CA PRO A 178 11.83 -2.14 12.86
C PRO A 178 13.14 -1.35 12.85
N PRO A 179 13.26 -0.30 13.68
CA PRO A 179 14.55 0.31 13.97
C PRO A 179 15.53 -0.70 14.57
N GLY A 180 16.79 -0.59 14.23
CA GLY A 180 17.86 -1.47 14.72
C GLY A 180 18.62 -2.18 13.61
N PRO A 181 19.46 -3.17 13.95
CA PRO A 181 20.21 -3.94 12.97
C PRO A 181 19.31 -4.64 11.95
N MET A 182 19.70 -4.61 10.68
CA MET A 182 19.00 -5.35 9.65
C MET A 182 19.06 -6.85 9.93
N PRO A 183 17.93 -7.59 9.94
CA PRO A 183 17.96 -9.04 10.09
C PRO A 183 18.70 -9.72 8.94
N ALA A 184 19.22 -10.92 9.21
CA ALA A 184 19.76 -11.77 8.15
C ALA A 184 18.60 -12.28 7.28
N VAL A 185 18.78 -12.21 5.96
CA VAL A 185 17.79 -12.70 4.99
C VAL A 185 18.43 -13.80 4.16
N THR A 186 17.82 -14.99 4.16
CA THR A 186 18.28 -16.16 3.43
C THR A 186 17.31 -16.51 2.32
N PHE A 187 17.75 -16.49 1.07
CA PHE A 187 16.97 -16.97 -0.08
C PHE A 187 17.35 -18.40 -0.43
N THR A 188 16.39 -19.13 -1.01
CA THR A 188 16.66 -20.46 -1.61
C THR A 188 16.87 -20.26 -3.11
N LEU A 189 18.06 -20.59 -3.62
CA LEU A 189 18.49 -20.33 -4.99
C LEU A 189 19.05 -21.60 -5.65
N ASP A 190 18.73 -21.80 -6.94
CA ASP A 190 19.43 -22.73 -7.81
C ASP A 190 20.50 -21.96 -8.59
N VAL A 191 21.71 -22.48 -8.65
CA VAL A 191 22.84 -21.87 -9.34
C VAL A 191 23.33 -22.84 -10.43
N ALA A 192 23.14 -22.48 -11.69
CA ALA A 192 23.47 -23.35 -12.83
C ALA A 192 24.97 -23.49 -13.05
N THR A 193 25.73 -22.41 -12.90
CA THR A 193 27.19 -22.35 -13.03
C THR A 193 27.77 -21.44 -11.96
N ALA A 194 29.04 -21.66 -11.58
CA ALA A 194 29.72 -20.80 -10.62
C ALA A 194 29.65 -19.33 -11.08
N THR A 195 29.22 -18.46 -10.18
CA THR A 195 28.95 -17.03 -10.48
C THR A 195 29.07 -16.18 -9.23
N GLU A 196 29.05 -14.86 -9.39
CA GLU A 196 28.92 -13.88 -8.30
C GLU A 196 27.51 -13.29 -8.32
N LEU A 197 26.82 -13.30 -7.18
CA LEU A 197 25.54 -12.59 -7.00
C LEU A 197 25.80 -11.29 -6.24
N ILE A 198 25.31 -10.19 -6.80
CA ILE A 198 25.29 -8.89 -6.14
C ILE A 198 23.93 -8.73 -5.46
N ALA A 199 23.95 -8.46 -4.16
CA ALA A 199 22.76 -8.13 -3.38
C ALA A 199 22.94 -6.75 -2.74
N GLU A 200 21.89 -5.94 -2.78
CA GLU A 200 21.90 -4.60 -2.18
C GLU A 200 20.77 -4.47 -1.17
N LEU A 201 21.08 -3.85 -0.05
CA LEU A 201 20.09 -3.34 0.86
C LEU A 201 19.75 -1.91 0.44
N ARG A 202 18.51 -1.69 0.06
CA ARG A 202 18.03 -0.37 -0.33
C ARG A 202 16.81 0.04 0.49
N VAL A 203 16.51 1.34 0.48
CA VAL A 203 15.30 1.92 1.05
C VAL A 203 14.72 2.93 0.06
N SER A 204 13.46 3.33 0.26
CA SER A 204 12.89 4.45 -0.47
C SER A 204 13.16 5.77 0.24
N SER A 205 13.49 6.82 -0.51
CA SER A 205 13.62 8.19 0.00
C SER A 205 12.29 8.82 0.40
N LYS A 206 11.15 8.23 0.01
CA LYS A 206 9.81 8.73 0.26
C LYS A 206 8.93 7.67 0.91
N LEU A 207 8.06 8.10 1.85
CA LEU A 207 6.97 7.27 2.34
C LEU A 207 6.00 6.94 1.20
N ASN A 208 5.30 5.83 1.29
CA ASN A 208 4.34 5.33 0.29
C ASN A 208 4.96 5.10 -1.11
N ASN A 209 6.28 5.03 -1.21
CA ASN A 209 7.00 4.74 -2.43
C ASN A 209 7.61 3.34 -2.36
N HIS A 210 7.35 2.52 -3.37
CA HIS A 210 7.92 1.19 -3.52
C HIS A 210 9.11 1.15 -4.50
N THR A 211 9.78 2.28 -4.70
CA THR A 211 11.02 2.38 -5.48
C THR A 211 12.22 2.40 -4.55
N PRO A 212 13.11 1.40 -4.60
CA PRO A 212 14.32 1.36 -3.79
C PRO A 212 15.39 2.29 -4.39
N ASP A 213 15.32 3.58 -4.09
CA ASP A 213 16.17 4.61 -4.70
C ASP A 213 17.38 5.04 -3.85
N VAL A 214 17.53 4.50 -2.63
CA VAL A 214 18.66 4.77 -1.76
C VAL A 214 19.35 3.46 -1.38
N THR A 215 20.57 3.24 -1.85
CA THR A 215 21.40 2.08 -1.48
C THR A 215 22.09 2.35 -0.13
N LEU A 216 21.88 1.45 0.84
CA LEU A 216 22.50 1.49 2.16
C LEU A 216 23.75 0.60 2.25
N ALA A 217 23.73 -0.57 1.60
CA ALA A 217 24.84 -1.50 1.58
C ALA A 217 24.79 -2.39 0.34
N THR A 218 25.96 -2.85 -0.10
CA THR A 218 26.13 -3.80 -1.22
C THR A 218 26.96 -4.97 -0.77
N LEU A 219 26.50 -6.19 -1.07
CA LEU A 219 27.23 -7.44 -0.85
C LEU A 219 27.49 -8.14 -2.18
N ARG A 220 28.65 -8.80 -2.29
CA ARG A 220 29.02 -9.67 -3.40
C ARG A 220 29.26 -11.05 -2.84
N VAL A 221 28.54 -12.04 -3.34
CA VAL A 221 28.60 -13.40 -2.85
C VAL A 221 28.99 -14.33 -3.98
N ALA A 222 30.14 -14.97 -3.87
CA ALA A 222 30.57 -16.02 -4.81
C ALA A 222 29.75 -17.27 -4.52
N LEU A 223 29.12 -17.82 -5.57
CA LEU A 223 28.28 -19.01 -5.51
C LEU A 223 28.85 -20.10 -6.42
N THR A 224 28.82 -21.33 -5.93
CA THR A 224 29.15 -22.52 -6.72
C THR A 224 27.88 -23.10 -7.34
N ALA A 225 28.01 -23.86 -8.41
CA ALA A 225 26.87 -24.57 -9.01
C ALA A 225 26.23 -25.52 -7.99
N GLY A 226 24.88 -25.52 -7.95
CA GLY A 226 24.12 -26.37 -7.02
C GLY A 226 22.65 -25.96 -6.96
N ALA A 227 21.80 -26.92 -6.59
CA ALA A 227 20.36 -26.71 -6.44
C ALA A 227 19.99 -26.39 -4.99
N ALA A 228 18.92 -25.65 -4.80
CA ALA A 228 18.28 -25.32 -3.52
C ALA A 228 19.26 -24.81 -2.45
N GLN A 229 20.24 -24.00 -2.85
CA GLN A 229 21.22 -23.44 -1.93
C GLN A 229 20.59 -22.35 -1.04
N ALA A 230 20.85 -22.42 0.27
CA ALA A 230 20.50 -21.40 1.22
C ALA A 230 21.55 -20.28 1.18
N VAL A 231 21.25 -19.15 0.55
CA VAL A 231 22.15 -18.01 0.40
C VAL A 231 21.76 -16.92 1.36
N THR A 232 22.59 -16.65 2.36
CA THR A 232 22.31 -15.69 3.44
C THR A 232 23.01 -14.35 3.22
N PHE A 233 22.23 -13.27 3.31
CA PHE A 233 22.70 -11.89 3.26
C PHE A 233 22.61 -11.27 4.66
N LYS A 234 23.77 -10.85 5.19
CA LYS A 234 23.90 -10.12 6.47
C LYS A 234 24.44 -8.73 6.18
N PHE A 235 23.55 -7.76 6.04
CA PHE A 235 23.97 -6.39 5.78
C PHE A 235 24.45 -5.71 7.06
N PRO A 236 25.66 -5.11 7.08
CA PRO A 236 26.21 -4.43 8.24
C PRO A 236 25.60 -3.03 8.40
N THR A 237 24.28 -2.96 8.53
CA THR A 237 23.52 -1.72 8.47
C THR A 237 22.43 -1.75 9.53
N SER A 238 22.18 -0.61 10.17
CA SER A 238 21.03 -0.38 11.05
C SER A 238 20.01 0.51 10.35
N ILE A 239 18.74 0.25 10.62
CA ILE A 239 17.60 1.04 10.17
C ILE A 239 17.27 2.04 11.27
N ASP A 240 17.07 3.30 10.92
CA ASP A 240 16.87 4.42 11.85
C ASP A 240 15.41 4.57 12.34
N ALA A 241 14.44 4.17 11.50
CA ALA A 241 13.03 4.27 11.80
C ALA A 241 12.26 3.08 11.19
N PRO A 242 11.06 2.72 11.68
CA PRO A 242 10.25 1.67 11.08
C PRO A 242 9.97 2.01 9.62
N ARG A 243 10.35 1.12 8.71
CA ARG A 243 10.19 1.32 7.26
C ARG A 243 10.26 0.03 6.47
N TYR A 244 9.94 0.10 5.19
CA TYR A 244 10.28 -0.95 4.26
C TYR A 244 11.75 -0.89 3.86
N ALA A 245 12.44 -2.03 3.98
CA ALA A 245 13.75 -2.29 3.42
C ALA A 245 13.61 -3.22 2.21
N PHE A 246 14.41 -2.99 1.18
CA PHE A 246 14.42 -3.76 -0.04
C PHE A 246 15.69 -4.57 -0.12
N VAL A 247 15.57 -5.90 -0.11
CA VAL A 247 16.69 -6.79 -0.42
C VAL A 247 16.67 -7.03 -1.92
N CYS A 248 17.51 -6.29 -2.64
CA CYS A 248 17.60 -6.29 -4.09
C CYS A 248 18.60 -7.35 -4.55
N LEU A 249 18.20 -8.25 -5.43
CA LEU A 249 19.06 -9.21 -6.13
C LEU A 249 19.27 -8.72 -7.56
N ALA A 250 20.53 -8.51 -7.93
CA ALA A 250 20.86 -8.11 -9.30
C ALA A 250 20.49 -9.20 -10.30
N ALA A 251 20.21 -8.79 -11.55
CA ALA A 251 20.00 -9.74 -12.64
C ALA A 251 21.22 -10.66 -12.81
N ASN A 252 20.97 -11.96 -12.81
CA ASN A 252 21.97 -12.99 -13.05
C ASN A 252 21.31 -14.23 -13.68
N PRO A 253 21.42 -14.43 -15.00
CA PRO A 253 20.77 -15.55 -15.70
C PRO A 253 21.23 -16.94 -15.26
N ALA A 254 22.35 -17.06 -14.55
CA ALA A 254 22.83 -18.33 -13.99
C ALA A 254 22.10 -18.71 -12.69
N ILE A 255 21.20 -17.83 -12.17
CA ILE A 255 20.52 -18.03 -10.90
C ILE A 255 19.01 -18.10 -11.12
N THR A 256 18.39 -19.04 -10.43
CA THR A 256 16.94 -19.18 -10.38
C THR A 256 16.49 -19.18 -8.92
N ALA A 257 15.61 -18.29 -8.54
CA ALA A 257 15.08 -18.20 -7.19
C ALA A 257 13.86 -19.12 -7.00
N HIS A 258 13.76 -19.73 -5.84
CA HIS A 258 12.58 -20.47 -5.44
C HIS A 258 11.48 -19.50 -4.99
N LEU A 259 10.23 -19.83 -5.29
CA LEU A 259 9.06 -19.04 -4.90
C LEU A 259 8.27 -19.75 -3.79
N SER A 260 7.52 -18.96 -3.03
CA SER A 260 6.62 -19.40 -1.97
C SER A 260 5.18 -19.09 -2.33
N ASP A 261 4.27 -20.00 -2.06
CA ASP A 261 2.83 -19.82 -2.24
C ASP A 261 2.21 -18.95 -1.11
N GLN A 262 2.97 -18.73 -0.02
CA GLN A 262 2.47 -18.01 1.13
C GLN A 262 2.31 -16.50 0.83
N ARG A 263 1.10 -16.00 1.04
CA ARG A 263 0.75 -14.59 0.90
C ARG A 263 0.69 -13.91 2.27
N LEU A 264 1.36 -12.77 2.40
CA LEU A 264 1.32 -11.93 3.59
C LEU A 264 1.07 -10.49 3.17
N THR A 265 0.11 -9.86 3.79
CA THR A 265 -0.14 -8.43 3.61
C THR A 265 1.10 -7.62 3.98
N GLY A 266 1.54 -6.74 3.08
CA GLY A 266 2.71 -5.90 3.31
C GLY A 266 4.06 -6.56 3.04
N VAL A 267 4.09 -7.82 2.56
CA VAL A 267 5.31 -8.50 2.12
C VAL A 267 5.21 -8.75 0.62
N LEU A 268 5.99 -8.02 -0.16
CA LEU A 268 5.83 -7.90 -1.61
C LEU A 268 7.18 -7.95 -2.32
N SER A 269 7.14 -7.90 -3.65
CA SER A 269 8.32 -7.74 -4.48
C SER A 269 8.15 -6.66 -5.53
N VAL A 270 9.27 -6.09 -5.96
CA VAL A 270 9.37 -5.15 -7.09
C VAL A 270 10.44 -5.63 -8.05
N THR A 271 10.34 -5.25 -9.32
CA THR A 271 11.29 -5.69 -10.35
C THR A 271 11.67 -4.56 -11.30
N GLN A 272 12.84 -4.66 -11.89
CA GLN A 272 13.28 -3.79 -12.98
C GLN A 272 12.88 -4.31 -14.37
N LYS A 273 12.07 -5.36 -14.44
CA LYS A 273 11.48 -5.81 -15.70
C LYS A 273 10.67 -4.67 -16.33
N PHE A 274 10.92 -4.35 -17.58
CA PHE A 274 10.25 -3.26 -18.29
C PHE A 274 9.76 -3.72 -19.68
N ASN A 275 8.74 -3.04 -20.18
CA ASN A 275 8.23 -3.28 -21.52
C ASN A 275 9.15 -2.61 -22.55
N ARG A 276 9.90 -3.40 -23.30
CA ARG A 276 10.85 -2.94 -24.33
C ARG A 276 10.19 -2.19 -25.49
N ALA A 277 8.88 -2.32 -25.66
CA ALA A 277 8.15 -1.56 -26.69
C ALA A 277 7.98 -0.08 -26.32
N VAL A 278 8.02 0.27 -25.02
CA VAL A 278 7.78 1.64 -24.53
C VAL A 278 8.97 2.24 -23.79
N ALA A 279 9.96 1.42 -23.37
CA ALA A 279 11.16 1.87 -22.68
C ALA A 279 12.41 1.14 -23.18
N LYS A 280 13.56 1.81 -23.14
CA LYS A 280 14.85 1.22 -23.54
C LYS A 280 15.61 0.61 -22.35
N SER A 281 15.33 1.09 -21.16
CA SER A 281 15.98 0.65 -19.92
C SER A 281 15.06 0.92 -18.71
N PRO A 282 15.34 0.34 -17.54
CA PRO A 282 14.64 0.72 -16.32
C PRO A 282 14.98 2.13 -15.85
N ARG A 283 16.07 2.75 -16.37
CA ARG A 283 16.41 4.14 -16.06
C ARG A 283 15.53 5.08 -16.86
N GLN A 284 14.82 5.95 -16.15
CA GLN A 284 13.98 6.99 -16.73
C GLN A 284 14.81 8.26 -16.89
N GLU A 285 14.82 8.81 -18.12
CA GLU A 285 15.53 10.04 -18.47
C GLU A 285 14.51 11.08 -18.94
N PRO A 286 13.99 11.92 -18.02
CA PRO A 286 13.07 12.99 -18.37
C PRO A 286 13.71 13.99 -19.34
N PRO A 287 12.92 14.69 -20.18
CA PRO A 287 13.45 15.67 -21.12
C PRO A 287 14.23 16.78 -20.42
N PRO A 288 15.28 17.32 -21.05
CA PRO A 288 16.00 18.49 -20.55
C PRO A 288 15.04 19.66 -20.27
N GLY A 289 15.30 20.42 -19.22
CA GLY A 289 14.49 21.58 -18.83
C GLY A 289 13.21 21.28 -18.05
N THR A 290 12.85 20.00 -17.80
CA THR A 290 11.72 19.64 -16.94
C THR A 290 12.01 19.86 -15.45
N GLY A 291 13.29 19.98 -15.08
CA GLY A 291 13.74 20.04 -13.69
C GLY A 291 13.55 18.70 -12.94
N ILE A 292 13.44 17.61 -13.66
CA ILE A 292 13.34 16.25 -13.13
C ILE A 292 14.63 15.52 -13.48
N GLU A 293 15.32 15.01 -12.46
CA GLU A 293 16.53 14.20 -12.63
C GLU A 293 16.18 12.78 -13.12
N SER A 294 17.15 12.12 -13.75
CA SER A 294 17.01 10.71 -14.11
C SER A 294 16.91 9.84 -12.89
N PHE A 295 16.10 8.78 -12.94
CA PHE A 295 15.91 7.85 -11.84
C PHE A 295 15.70 6.42 -12.34
N GLU A 296 16.01 5.45 -11.48
CA GLU A 296 15.65 4.05 -11.73
C GLU A 296 14.16 3.84 -11.43
N PHE A 297 13.50 3.10 -12.32
CA PHE A 297 12.12 2.69 -12.12
C PHE A 297 12.05 1.21 -11.78
N TRP A 298 11.34 0.91 -10.69
CA TRP A 298 11.03 -0.44 -10.26
C TRP A 298 9.53 -0.66 -10.39
N ILE A 299 9.14 -1.66 -11.19
CA ILE A 299 7.73 -1.98 -11.35
C ILE A 299 7.24 -2.65 -10.07
N PRO A 300 6.20 -2.09 -9.42
CA PRO A 300 5.59 -2.73 -8.27
C PRO A 300 4.72 -3.91 -8.74
N GLN A 301 5.37 -4.97 -9.18
CA GLN A 301 4.67 -6.18 -9.63
C GLN A 301 4.07 -6.95 -8.48
N ARG A 302 4.52 -6.63 -7.27
CA ARG A 302 3.99 -7.06 -6.02
C ARG A 302 4.08 -8.53 -5.71
N ARG A 303 4.09 -9.45 -6.63
CA ARG A 303 4.38 -10.86 -6.43
C ARG A 303 4.59 -11.53 -7.78
N PRO A 304 5.75 -12.14 -8.08
CA PRO A 304 5.98 -12.82 -9.34
C PRO A 304 5.00 -14.00 -9.49
N GLY A 305 4.11 -13.92 -10.48
CA GLY A 305 3.09 -14.97 -10.70
C GLY A 305 2.14 -15.17 -9.51
N GLY A 306 1.91 -14.13 -8.69
CA GLY A 306 1.08 -14.23 -7.48
C GLY A 306 1.78 -14.82 -6.26
N LYS A 307 3.12 -15.02 -6.30
CA LYS A 307 3.91 -15.68 -5.26
C LYS A 307 4.99 -14.76 -4.70
N ASN A 308 5.46 -15.02 -3.50
CA ASN A 308 6.63 -14.37 -2.92
C ASN A 308 7.92 -15.14 -3.23
N PHE A 309 9.09 -14.56 -3.01
CA PHE A 309 10.33 -15.33 -2.93
C PHE A 309 10.34 -16.21 -1.68
N ALA A 310 10.82 -17.43 -1.81
CA ALA A 310 11.11 -18.29 -0.67
C ALA A 310 12.29 -17.71 0.10
N LEU A 311 12.11 -17.44 1.39
CA LEU A 311 13.14 -16.82 2.22
C LEU A 311 12.97 -17.16 3.70
N ARG A 312 14.05 -16.99 4.47
CA ARG A 312 14.03 -16.95 5.95
C ARG A 312 14.59 -15.62 6.43
N VAL A 313 14.08 -15.18 7.58
CA VAL A 313 14.49 -13.93 8.22
C VAL A 313 14.85 -14.21 9.67
N GLU A 314 16.05 -13.80 10.10
CA GLU A 314 16.55 -14.01 11.45
C GLU A 314 17.22 -12.76 12.02
N PRO A 315 16.76 -12.21 13.17
CA PRO A 315 15.58 -12.65 13.94
C PRO A 315 14.25 -12.43 13.19
N PRO A 316 13.15 -13.12 13.58
CA PRO A 316 11.84 -12.94 12.98
C PRO A 316 11.33 -11.51 13.08
N LEU A 317 10.57 -11.05 12.10
CA LEU A 317 9.97 -9.71 12.06
C LEU A 317 8.56 -9.74 12.70
N ALA A 318 8.40 -8.98 13.78
CA ALA A 318 7.18 -8.93 14.63
C ALA A 318 6.44 -7.59 14.46
N LEU A 319 6.06 -7.23 13.22
CA LEU A 319 5.45 -5.92 12.90
C LEU A 319 3.93 -5.99 12.64
N PHE A 320 3.33 -7.16 12.85
CA PHE A 320 1.91 -7.40 12.55
C PHE A 320 1.03 -7.39 13.81
N ALA A 321 1.37 -6.53 14.76
CA ALA A 321 0.76 -6.49 16.08
C ALA A 321 -0.68 -5.91 16.07
N PRO A 322 -1.55 -6.29 17.03
CA PRO A 322 -2.91 -5.78 17.11
C PRO A 322 -3.00 -4.27 17.36
N GLU A 323 -1.95 -3.63 17.87
CA GLU A 323 -1.84 -2.17 18.02
C GLU A 323 -1.98 -1.43 16.67
N ASN A 324 -1.63 -2.07 15.56
CA ASN A 324 -1.77 -1.50 14.22
C ASN A 324 -3.22 -1.14 13.88
N LEU A 325 -4.20 -1.83 14.46
CA LEU A 325 -5.62 -1.57 14.25
C LEU A 325 -6.08 -0.15 14.65
N ARG A 326 -5.23 0.60 15.37
CA ARG A 326 -5.52 1.94 15.88
C ARG A 326 -4.62 3.01 15.27
N ASN A 327 -3.74 2.67 14.34
CA ASN A 327 -2.81 3.65 13.74
C ASN A 327 -3.48 4.57 12.70
N GLY A 328 -4.69 4.23 12.25
CA GLY A 328 -5.52 5.02 11.34
C GLY A 328 -5.20 4.87 9.86
N TYR A 329 -4.42 3.86 9.50
CA TYR A 329 -4.14 3.53 8.10
C TYR A 329 -4.92 2.27 7.70
N SER A 330 -5.50 2.31 6.50
CA SER A 330 -6.22 1.18 5.89
C SER A 330 -5.40 0.47 4.82
N ARG A 331 -4.12 0.75 4.74
CA ARG A 331 -3.16 0.17 3.80
C ARG A 331 -1.75 0.19 4.37
N PRO A 332 -0.84 -0.65 3.87
CA PRO A 332 0.58 -0.44 4.10
C PRO A 332 1.05 0.91 3.56
N THR A 333 1.93 1.54 4.31
CA THR A 333 2.62 2.79 3.96
C THR A 333 4.13 2.55 4.06
N ASN A 334 4.79 3.15 5.06
CA ASN A 334 6.17 2.81 5.44
C ASN A 334 6.26 1.55 6.32
N GLN A 335 5.11 1.03 6.77
CA GLN A 335 4.94 -0.18 7.57
C GLN A 335 3.72 -0.95 7.08
N PRO A 336 3.53 -2.22 7.49
CA PRO A 336 2.37 -3.02 7.11
C PRO A 336 1.04 -2.41 7.55
N ASN A 337 1.01 -1.73 8.70
CA ASN A 337 -0.19 -1.12 9.29
C ASN A 337 -1.36 -2.10 9.53
N VAL A 338 -1.08 -3.38 9.60
CA VAL A 338 -2.07 -4.45 9.66
C VAL A 338 -1.78 -5.36 10.85
N TRP A 339 -2.82 -5.86 11.48
CA TRP A 339 -2.71 -7.06 12.31
C TRP A 339 -2.89 -8.29 11.43
N LEU A 340 -1.99 -9.27 11.61
CA LEU A 340 -2.11 -10.61 11.03
C LEU A 340 -2.16 -11.66 12.13
N ALA A 341 -3.13 -12.58 12.04
CA ALA A 341 -3.15 -13.77 12.88
C ALA A 341 -2.00 -14.73 12.48
N ALA A 342 -1.54 -15.57 13.39
CA ALA A 342 -0.65 -16.67 13.05
C ALA A 342 -1.34 -17.65 12.10
N LEU A 343 -0.60 -18.22 11.14
CA LEU A 343 -1.17 -19.17 10.18
C LEU A 343 -1.76 -20.44 10.86
N ALA A 344 -1.22 -20.83 11.99
CA ALA A 344 -1.72 -21.96 12.75
C ALA A 344 -3.00 -21.65 13.57
N ASP A 345 -3.40 -20.39 13.65
CA ASP A 345 -4.62 -19.97 14.34
C ASP A 345 -5.82 -20.17 13.43
N THR A 346 -6.57 -21.22 13.65
CA THR A 346 -7.74 -21.60 12.84
C THR A 346 -9.02 -20.86 13.24
N ALA A 347 -9.00 -20.16 14.37
CA ALA A 347 -10.14 -19.40 14.90
C ALA A 347 -9.66 -18.04 15.46
N PRO A 348 -9.08 -17.17 14.61
CA PRO A 348 -8.49 -15.93 15.07
C PRO A 348 -9.51 -14.99 15.68
N THR A 349 -9.14 -14.40 16.81
CA THR A 349 -9.98 -13.45 17.55
C THR A 349 -9.22 -12.20 17.93
N LEU A 350 -9.96 -11.09 18.00
CA LEU A 350 -9.52 -9.81 18.55
C LEU A 350 -10.42 -9.44 19.73
N THR A 351 -9.83 -8.88 20.76
CA THR A 351 -10.57 -8.35 21.91
C THR A 351 -10.26 -6.87 22.07
N LEU A 352 -11.30 -6.05 22.12
CA LEU A 352 -11.24 -4.64 22.52
C LEU A 352 -11.86 -4.53 23.91
N ALA A 353 -11.12 -3.98 24.87
CA ALA A 353 -11.58 -3.84 26.26
C ALA A 353 -11.45 -2.39 26.73
N TRP A 354 -12.44 -1.95 27.48
CA TRP A 354 -12.50 -0.63 28.10
C TRP A 354 -12.58 -0.75 29.63
N PRO A 355 -11.94 0.14 30.39
CA PRO A 355 -12.02 0.14 31.84
C PRO A 355 -13.45 0.38 32.34
N GLU A 356 -14.23 1.21 31.64
CA GLU A 356 -15.64 1.47 31.92
C GLU A 356 -16.52 1.07 30.74
N PRO A 357 -17.81 0.73 30.97
CA PRO A 357 -18.73 0.40 29.91
C PRO A 357 -18.89 1.57 28.93
N VAL A 358 -18.78 1.28 27.64
CA VAL A 358 -19.01 2.21 26.53
C VAL A 358 -20.32 1.85 25.82
N GLU A 359 -20.96 2.84 25.20
CA GLU A 359 -22.16 2.64 24.39
C GLU A 359 -21.77 2.66 22.92
N ILE A 360 -22.08 1.59 22.20
CA ILE A 360 -21.68 1.38 20.81
C ILE A 360 -22.94 1.29 19.95
N SER A 361 -23.04 2.13 18.94
CA SER A 361 -24.13 2.18 17.97
C SER A 361 -23.71 1.78 16.55
N ARG A 362 -22.39 1.80 16.25
CA ARG A 362 -21.87 1.50 14.92
C ARG A 362 -20.48 0.86 15.00
N LEU A 363 -20.26 -0.10 14.11
CA LEU A 363 -18.98 -0.81 13.94
C LEU A 363 -18.48 -0.62 12.51
N GLU A 364 -17.16 -0.42 12.36
CA GLU A 364 -16.48 -0.30 11.06
C GLU A 364 -15.18 -1.11 11.07
N PHE A 365 -14.90 -1.80 9.95
CA PHE A 365 -13.71 -2.62 9.77
C PHE A 365 -13.08 -2.28 8.42
N ASP A 366 -11.75 -2.15 8.38
CA ASP A 366 -10.99 -2.10 7.13
C ASP A 366 -10.26 -3.43 6.94
N LEU A 367 -10.55 -4.09 5.82
CA LEU A 367 -10.12 -5.43 5.45
C LEU A 367 -9.08 -5.36 4.33
N ASP A 368 -8.25 -6.39 4.22
CA ASP A 368 -7.36 -6.54 3.06
C ASP A 368 -8.10 -7.25 1.92
N ALA A 369 -8.72 -6.48 1.04
CA ALA A 369 -9.42 -7.02 -0.12
C ALA A 369 -8.63 -6.87 -1.44
N ASP A 370 -7.58 -6.02 -1.46
CA ASP A 370 -7.00 -5.56 -2.71
C ASP A 370 -5.53 -5.11 -2.59
N PHE A 371 -4.87 -5.43 -1.50
CA PHE A 371 -3.54 -4.88 -1.25
C PHE A 371 -2.47 -5.30 -2.28
N ASP A 372 -2.61 -6.45 -2.90
CA ASP A 372 -1.69 -6.93 -3.94
C ASP A 372 -1.72 -6.09 -5.22
N HIS A 373 -2.78 -5.29 -5.40
CA HIS A 373 -2.86 -4.35 -6.50
C HIS A 373 -1.99 -3.12 -6.26
N PRO A 374 -1.10 -2.78 -7.21
CA PRO A 374 -0.37 -1.54 -7.14
C PRO A 374 -1.33 -0.34 -7.29
N LEU A 375 -1.09 0.73 -6.54
CA LEU A 375 -1.79 2.00 -6.71
C LEU A 375 -1.20 2.84 -7.84
N GLU A 376 0.04 2.56 -8.20
CA GLU A 376 0.81 3.19 -9.26
C GLU A 376 0.84 2.29 -10.50
N THR A 377 0.72 2.91 -11.68
CA THR A 377 0.93 2.32 -13.00
C THR A 377 0.44 0.87 -13.13
N VAL A 378 -0.86 0.67 -12.96
CA VAL A 378 -1.47 -0.67 -13.03
C VAL A 378 -1.52 -1.11 -14.49
N LEU A 379 -0.60 -1.97 -14.89
CA LEU A 379 -0.58 -2.62 -16.21
C LEU A 379 -0.81 -4.13 -16.13
N MET A 380 -1.08 -4.65 -14.93
CA MET A 380 -1.27 -6.07 -14.69
C MET A 380 -2.76 -6.43 -14.66
N LEU A 381 -3.06 -7.61 -15.19
CA LEU A 381 -4.37 -8.20 -15.03
C LEU A 381 -4.58 -8.62 -13.58
N ASN A 382 -5.80 -8.42 -13.10
CA ASN A 382 -6.27 -9.02 -11.85
C ASN A 382 -7.00 -10.31 -12.19
N PRO A 383 -6.40 -11.48 -11.96
CA PRO A 383 -7.01 -12.75 -12.29
C PRO A 383 -8.10 -13.15 -11.28
N GLU A 384 -8.08 -12.59 -10.09
CA GLU A 384 -9.03 -12.93 -9.03
C GLU A 384 -10.33 -12.13 -9.19
N THR A 385 -11.46 -12.81 -9.16
CA THR A 385 -12.79 -12.18 -9.09
C THR A 385 -13.18 -11.82 -7.65
N VAL A 386 -12.61 -12.54 -6.68
CA VAL A 386 -12.71 -12.30 -5.25
C VAL A 386 -11.31 -12.41 -4.65
N ALA A 387 -10.91 -11.47 -3.83
CA ALA A 387 -9.61 -11.50 -3.17
C ALA A 387 -9.52 -12.73 -2.24
N PRO A 388 -8.67 -13.72 -2.54
CA PRO A 388 -8.65 -14.99 -1.80
C PRO A 388 -8.07 -14.86 -0.39
N PHE A 389 -7.45 -13.72 -0.08
CA PHE A 389 -6.86 -13.37 1.22
C PHE A 389 -7.76 -12.46 2.07
N CYS A 390 -8.91 -12.03 1.56
CA CYS A 390 -9.87 -11.26 2.33
C CYS A 390 -10.55 -12.16 3.38
N VAL A 391 -10.71 -11.65 4.60
CA VAL A 391 -11.50 -12.29 5.66
C VAL A 391 -12.94 -12.43 5.20
N PRO A 392 -13.46 -13.64 4.95
CA PRO A 392 -14.77 -13.82 4.31
C PRO A 392 -15.94 -13.58 5.26
N ALA A 393 -15.72 -13.74 6.57
CA ALA A 393 -16.75 -13.51 7.57
C ALA A 393 -16.16 -13.09 8.90
N LEU A 394 -16.90 -12.28 9.64
CA LEU A 394 -16.58 -11.94 11.02
C LEU A 394 -17.86 -11.78 11.87
N ARG A 395 -17.75 -12.09 13.18
CA ARG A 395 -18.80 -11.88 14.17
C ARG A 395 -18.27 -11.02 15.30
N VAL A 396 -19.13 -10.17 15.84
CA VAL A 396 -18.80 -9.31 16.98
C VAL A 396 -19.71 -9.67 18.14
N LEU A 397 -19.11 -9.97 19.27
CA LEU A 397 -19.78 -10.34 20.50
C LEU A 397 -19.54 -9.26 21.57
N ASP A 398 -20.55 -9.01 22.43
CA ASP A 398 -20.42 -8.19 23.63
C ASP A 398 -19.78 -8.98 24.79
N ASP A 399 -19.65 -8.35 25.97
CA ASP A 399 -19.04 -8.96 27.15
C ASP A 399 -19.91 -10.09 27.79
N THR A 400 -21.15 -10.23 27.35
CA THR A 400 -22.02 -11.38 27.78
C THR A 400 -21.90 -12.57 26.81
N GLY A 401 -21.18 -12.43 25.69
CA GLY A 401 -21.08 -13.44 24.66
C GLY A 401 -22.21 -13.41 23.62
N ARG A 402 -23.07 -12.39 23.67
CA ARG A 402 -24.14 -12.21 22.67
C ARG A 402 -23.59 -11.64 21.37
N VAL A 403 -23.95 -12.25 20.24
CA VAL A 403 -23.62 -11.70 18.92
C VAL A 403 -24.41 -10.41 18.68
N ILE A 404 -23.73 -9.29 18.48
CA ILE A 404 -24.29 -7.97 18.22
C ILE A 404 -24.18 -7.55 16.77
N ALA A 405 -23.25 -8.13 16.02
CA ALA A 405 -23.12 -7.94 14.58
C ALA A 405 -22.49 -9.18 13.92
N GLU A 406 -22.91 -9.47 12.70
CA GLU A 406 -22.35 -10.52 11.87
C GLU A 406 -22.21 -10.02 10.44
N PHE A 407 -21.07 -10.34 9.81
CA PHE A 407 -20.73 -10.00 8.44
C PHE A 407 -20.38 -11.29 7.71
N ARG A 408 -20.95 -11.52 6.56
CA ARG A 408 -20.74 -12.71 5.73
C ARG A 408 -20.43 -12.30 4.31
N ASP A 409 -19.79 -13.18 3.56
CA ASP A 409 -19.49 -13.00 2.14
C ASP A 409 -18.72 -11.70 1.87
N GLN A 410 -17.75 -11.40 2.77
CA GLN A 410 -16.96 -10.18 2.65
C GLN A 410 -15.94 -10.30 1.52
N HIS A 411 -15.93 -9.30 0.65
CA HIS A 411 -15.03 -9.17 -0.48
C HIS A 411 -14.67 -7.69 -0.76
N LEU A 412 -15.13 -6.79 0.12
CA LEU A 412 -14.84 -5.36 0.04
C LEU A 412 -13.75 -4.98 1.04
N SER A 413 -13.04 -3.91 0.76
CA SER A 413 -12.03 -3.35 1.66
C SER A 413 -12.61 -2.76 2.95
N GLN A 414 -13.93 -2.58 3.02
CA GLN A 414 -14.62 -2.08 4.22
C GLN A 414 -15.87 -2.88 4.52
N ALA A 415 -16.12 -3.10 5.81
CA ALA A 415 -17.37 -3.61 6.34
C ALA A 415 -17.85 -2.67 7.44
N ALA A 416 -19.12 -2.27 7.40
CA ALA A 416 -19.69 -1.37 8.39
C ALA A 416 -21.13 -1.76 8.71
N ARG A 417 -21.52 -1.59 9.98
CA ARG A 417 -22.89 -1.84 10.42
C ARG A 417 -23.32 -0.87 11.53
N THR A 418 -24.46 -0.24 11.35
CA THR A 418 -25.17 0.42 12.43
C THR A 418 -26.00 -0.65 13.16
N LEU A 419 -25.87 -0.72 14.48
CA LEU A 419 -26.60 -1.67 15.31
C LEU A 419 -28.08 -1.29 15.40
N ALA A 420 -28.97 -2.27 15.57
CA ALA A 420 -30.42 -2.05 15.69
C ALA A 420 -30.77 -1.22 16.93
N ALA A 421 -29.98 -1.35 18.00
CA ALA A 421 -30.03 -0.52 19.21
C ALA A 421 -28.58 -0.37 19.73
N PRO A 422 -28.25 0.73 20.42
CA PRO A 422 -26.97 0.88 21.08
C PRO A 422 -26.72 -0.25 22.09
N VAL A 423 -25.50 -0.73 22.12
CA VAL A 423 -25.05 -1.80 23.04
C VAL A 423 -24.07 -1.22 24.06
N ARG A 424 -24.38 -1.38 25.33
CA ARG A 424 -23.48 -0.98 26.43
C ARG A 424 -22.66 -2.18 26.85
N THR A 425 -21.34 -2.08 26.71
CA THR A 425 -20.42 -3.19 26.98
C THR A 425 -19.05 -2.69 27.46
N ARG A 426 -18.29 -3.54 28.18
CA ARG A 426 -16.88 -3.29 28.52
C ARG A 426 -15.93 -4.00 27.59
N ARG A 427 -16.43 -4.91 26.76
CA ARG A 427 -15.59 -5.71 25.88
C ARG A 427 -16.32 -6.06 24.60
N LEU A 428 -15.60 -5.96 23.48
CA LEU A 428 -15.98 -6.59 22.22
C LEU A 428 -15.00 -7.73 21.92
N THR A 429 -15.54 -8.87 21.48
CA THR A 429 -14.76 -9.94 20.87
C THR A 429 -15.13 -9.99 19.40
N VAL A 430 -14.13 -9.88 18.53
CA VAL A 430 -14.29 -10.02 17.07
C VAL A 430 -13.72 -11.39 16.70
N GLU A 431 -14.57 -12.29 16.24
CA GLU A 431 -14.19 -13.60 15.72
C GLU A 431 -14.09 -13.52 14.21
N LEU A 432 -13.01 -14.02 13.63
CA LEU A 432 -12.76 -13.96 12.21
C LEU A 432 -12.68 -15.35 11.60
N THR A 433 -13.20 -15.50 10.40
CA THR A 433 -12.97 -16.68 9.57
C THR A 433 -11.69 -16.48 8.78
N SER A 434 -10.74 -17.42 8.88
CA SER A 434 -9.51 -17.35 8.10
C SER A 434 -9.79 -17.40 6.60
N PRO A 435 -9.06 -16.61 5.78
CA PRO A 435 -9.20 -16.65 4.33
C PRO A 435 -8.89 -18.03 3.75
N ALA A 436 -9.48 -18.34 2.59
CA ALA A 436 -9.03 -19.47 1.78
C ALA A 436 -7.63 -19.19 1.20
N GLY A 437 -6.92 -20.24 0.77
CA GLY A 437 -5.65 -20.08 0.05
C GLY A 437 -4.41 -19.83 0.90
N GLY A 438 -4.44 -20.14 2.21
CA GLY A 438 -3.26 -20.12 3.09
C GLY A 438 -2.75 -18.73 3.47
N ALA A 439 -3.58 -17.69 3.33
CA ALA A 439 -3.28 -16.38 3.88
C ALA A 439 -3.77 -16.26 5.33
N PRO A 440 -3.06 -15.56 6.22
CA PRO A 440 -3.54 -15.29 7.57
C PRO A 440 -4.73 -14.32 7.55
N ALA A 441 -5.60 -14.38 8.58
CA ALA A 441 -6.61 -13.34 8.77
C ALA A 441 -5.93 -11.98 8.99
N ALA A 442 -6.42 -10.96 8.29
CA ALA A 442 -5.82 -9.63 8.24
C ALA A 442 -6.86 -8.53 8.49
N LEU A 443 -6.55 -7.58 9.36
CA LEU A 443 -7.34 -6.36 9.55
C LEU A 443 -6.43 -5.15 9.67
N PHE A 444 -6.80 -4.06 8.99
CA PHE A 444 -6.13 -2.76 9.12
C PHE A 444 -6.73 -1.91 10.23
N ARG A 445 -8.05 -1.97 10.42
CA ARG A 445 -8.73 -1.12 11.39
C ARG A 445 -9.97 -1.79 11.95
N VAL A 446 -10.24 -1.52 13.22
CA VAL A 446 -11.53 -1.72 13.88
C VAL A 446 -11.90 -0.40 14.52
N SER A 447 -13.12 0.07 14.28
CA SER A 447 -13.68 1.28 14.91
C SER A 447 -15.05 0.99 15.50
N ALA A 448 -15.33 1.66 16.62
CA ALA A 448 -16.60 1.57 17.34
C ALA A 448 -17.10 2.98 17.67
N TYR A 449 -18.38 3.26 17.39
CA TYR A 449 -19.01 4.57 17.58
C TYR A 449 -20.31 4.45 18.37
#